data_d92cb153ef86df9cbca63c2078ed51bc
#
_entry.id   d92cb153ef86df9cbca63c2078ed51bc
#
_cell.length_a   1.000
_cell.length_b   1.000
_cell.length_c   1.000
_cell.angle_alpha   90.00
_cell.angle_beta   90.00
_cell.angle_gamma   90.00
#
_symmetry.space_group_name_H-M   'P 1'
#
loop_
_entity.id
_entity.type
_entity.pdbx_description
1 polymer ?
#
loop_
_entity_poly.entity_id
_entity_poly.type
_entity_poly.pdbx_seq_one_letter_code
_entity_poly.pdbx_strand_id
1 'polypeptide(L)'
;LIVSEIAGTTIDAISIPFTVDDQEFIFIDTAGIRKGYKNNHKVEYFSYVRAMHSVEECDVVIFICDAQEGIVDQDLKIINMVCEMGKPIVIALNKIDLLTKKEKDEIYETKRAQSNFVADFIKLEISGIKGLGFKRLFRITNTIIETSQKKYITSYLNKLLSKFIEQSAPPSVAGRQLKLKQVHFGGINPTTLIIHSNQDKKIPQNYRKYLENSFRSELKLESIQLRLIFRKSENPFEGKVNKLSDRQVKKRLRMVKHIKKSKK
;
A
#
# COMPACT_ATOMS: atom_id res chain seq x y z
N LEU A 1 7.84 33.11 -6.49
CA LEU A 1 8.22 31.82 -7.12
C LEU A 1 9.04 32.16 -8.36
N ILE A 2 10.29 31.73 -8.42
CA ILE A 2 11.12 31.90 -9.61
C ILE A 2 10.94 30.67 -10.48
N VAL A 3 10.25 30.82 -11.60
CA VAL A 3 10.14 29.76 -12.61
C VAL A 3 11.33 29.89 -13.54
N SER A 4 12.16 28.88 -13.63
CA SER A 4 13.33 28.84 -14.50
C SER A 4 13.29 27.56 -15.35
N GLU A 5 13.74 27.65 -16.60
CA GLU A 5 13.92 26.51 -17.50
C GLU A 5 15.13 25.64 -17.10
N ILE A 6 15.93 26.09 -16.14
CA ILE A 6 17.14 25.39 -15.69
C ILE A 6 16.74 24.44 -14.56
N ALA A 7 16.95 23.15 -14.76
CA ALA A 7 16.73 22.12 -13.73
C ALA A 7 17.67 22.36 -12.51
N GLY A 8 17.12 22.32 -11.29
CA GLY A 8 17.90 22.48 -10.05
C GLY A 8 17.84 23.87 -9.42
N THR A 9 16.88 24.73 -9.80
CA THR A 9 16.73 26.08 -9.23
C THR A 9 16.13 26.10 -7.82
N THR A 10 15.47 25.02 -7.38
CA THR A 10 14.86 24.93 -6.04
C THR A 10 15.75 24.07 -5.14
N ILE A 11 16.57 24.72 -4.31
CA ILE A 11 17.46 24.06 -3.35
C ILE A 11 16.74 23.78 -2.02
N ASP A 12 15.73 24.58 -1.66
CA ASP A 12 14.93 24.44 -0.44
C ASP A 12 13.48 24.08 -0.75
N ALA A 13 12.86 23.24 0.11
CA ALA A 13 11.43 22.99 0.02
C ALA A 13 10.65 24.26 0.39
N ILE A 14 9.81 24.74 -0.51
CA ILE A 14 8.97 25.92 -0.31
C ILE A 14 7.56 25.46 0.05
N SER A 15 7.10 25.84 1.23
CA SER A 15 5.74 25.57 1.67
C SER A 15 4.82 26.74 1.33
N ILE A 16 3.81 26.51 0.50
CA ILE A 16 2.87 27.54 0.05
C ILE A 16 1.47 27.16 0.51
N PRO A 17 0.86 27.90 1.46
CA PRO A 17 -0.53 27.70 1.81
C PRO A 17 -1.45 28.23 0.72
N PHE A 18 -2.52 27.53 0.42
CA PHE A 18 -3.58 27.95 -0.51
C PHE A 18 -4.89 27.27 -0.19
N THR A 19 -6.00 27.82 -0.68
CA THR A 19 -7.35 27.33 -0.44
C THR A 19 -8.01 26.96 -1.76
N VAL A 20 -8.66 25.78 -1.81
CA VAL A 20 -9.46 25.34 -2.95
C VAL A 20 -10.79 24.79 -2.43
N ASP A 21 -11.92 25.31 -2.94
CA ASP A 21 -13.27 24.89 -2.54
C ASP A 21 -13.42 24.84 -0.99
N ASP A 22 -13.00 25.93 -0.28
CA ASP A 22 -13.02 26.11 1.17
C ASP A 22 -12.15 25.14 1.98
N GLN A 23 -11.26 24.42 1.32
CA GLN A 23 -10.26 23.56 1.97
C GLN A 23 -8.86 24.16 1.90
N GLU A 24 -8.18 24.13 3.04
CA GLU A 24 -6.81 24.61 3.16
C GLU A 24 -5.81 23.50 2.82
N PHE A 25 -4.85 23.83 1.98
CA PHE A 25 -3.74 22.97 1.58
C PHE A 25 -2.41 23.69 1.80
N ILE A 26 -1.39 22.93 2.12
CA ILE A 26 -0.01 23.38 2.10
C ILE A 26 0.70 22.62 0.97
N PHE A 27 1.09 23.34 -0.07
CA PHE A 27 1.84 22.75 -1.16
C PHE A 27 3.33 22.83 -0.82
N ILE A 28 3.98 21.66 -0.74
CA ILE A 28 5.40 21.54 -0.49
C ILE A 28 6.05 21.25 -1.85
N ASP A 29 6.70 22.27 -2.43
CA ASP A 29 7.41 22.12 -3.71
C ASP A 29 8.74 21.41 -3.45
N THR A 30 8.89 20.23 -4.03
CA THR A 30 10.15 19.50 -4.02
C THR A 30 10.94 19.82 -5.28
N ALA A 31 12.22 20.08 -5.14
CA ALA A 31 13.12 20.19 -6.29
C ALA A 31 13.01 18.93 -7.17
N GLY A 32 12.83 19.12 -8.46
CA GLY A 32 12.66 18.01 -9.40
C GLY A 32 13.76 16.96 -9.27
N ILE A 33 13.39 15.75 -8.90
CA ILE A 33 14.30 14.62 -8.72
C ILE A 33 14.62 14.03 -10.10
N ARG A 34 15.36 14.74 -10.95
CA ARG A 34 15.81 14.20 -12.25
C ARG A 34 17.31 13.95 -12.25
N LYS A 35 17.72 12.74 -12.67
CA LYS A 35 19.09 12.46 -13.09
C LYS A 35 19.37 13.21 -14.39
N GLY A 36 20.39 14.05 -14.42
CA GLY A 36 20.75 14.66 -15.69
C GLY A 36 21.93 15.60 -15.71
N TYR A 37 22.53 15.91 -14.59
CA TYR A 37 23.75 16.73 -14.61
C TYR A 37 24.94 15.92 -14.12
N LYS A 38 25.83 15.54 -15.05
CA LYS A 38 27.02 14.72 -14.86
C LYS A 38 28.08 15.28 -13.90
N ASN A 39 27.88 16.45 -13.30
CA ASN A 39 28.97 17.16 -12.63
C ASN A 39 28.79 17.52 -11.15
N ASN A 40 27.66 17.17 -10.47
CA ASN A 40 27.51 17.53 -9.06
C ASN A 40 26.74 16.49 -8.26
N HIS A 41 27.31 15.31 -8.03
CA HIS A 41 26.75 14.23 -7.20
C HIS A 41 26.31 14.66 -5.78
N LYS A 42 26.95 15.69 -5.20
CA LYS A 42 26.59 16.19 -3.86
C LYS A 42 25.26 16.95 -3.86
N VAL A 43 25.02 17.80 -4.84
CA VAL A 43 23.78 18.62 -4.92
C VAL A 43 22.57 17.73 -5.20
N GLU A 44 22.70 16.72 -6.07
CA GLU A 44 21.64 15.75 -6.35
C GLU A 44 21.27 14.92 -5.10
N TYR A 45 22.25 14.49 -4.33
CA TYR A 45 22.04 13.74 -3.09
C TYR A 45 21.27 14.58 -2.05
N PHE A 46 21.66 15.84 -1.86
CA PHE A 46 20.98 16.74 -0.92
C PHE A 46 19.53 17.04 -1.35
N SER A 47 19.30 17.30 -2.64
CA SER A 47 17.95 17.51 -3.18
C SER A 47 17.07 16.27 -3.00
N TYR A 48 17.64 15.10 -3.23
CA TYR A 48 16.98 13.83 -2.98
C TYR A 48 16.59 13.63 -1.51
N VAL A 49 17.52 13.84 -0.57
CA VAL A 49 17.28 13.70 0.87
C VAL A 49 16.18 14.66 1.34
N ARG A 50 16.21 15.91 0.87
CA ARG A 50 15.18 16.91 1.19
C ARG A 50 13.80 16.54 0.65
N ALA A 51 13.75 16.07 -0.60
CA ALA A 51 12.50 15.60 -1.17
C ALA A 51 11.92 14.42 -0.38
N MET A 52 12.76 13.50 0.10
CA MET A 52 12.32 12.40 0.96
C MET A 52 11.78 12.90 2.31
N HIS A 53 12.43 13.89 2.91
CA HIS A 53 11.96 14.52 4.13
C HIS A 53 10.58 15.19 3.92
N SER A 54 10.41 15.91 2.81
CA SER A 54 9.10 16.49 2.45
C SER A 54 8.02 15.42 2.25
N VAL A 55 8.40 14.28 1.67
CA VAL A 55 7.50 13.11 1.54
C VAL A 55 7.12 12.55 2.91
N GLU A 56 8.03 12.50 3.89
CA GLU A 56 7.71 12.05 5.25
C GLU A 56 6.70 12.96 5.95
N GLU A 57 6.74 14.24 5.72
CA GLU A 57 5.87 15.23 6.36
C GLU A 57 4.51 15.38 5.66
N CYS A 58 4.39 15.08 4.37
CA CYS A 58 3.15 15.29 3.63
C CYS A 58 2.09 14.22 3.91
N ASP A 59 0.81 14.54 3.68
CA ASP A 59 -0.33 13.63 3.75
C ASP A 59 -0.49 12.82 2.46
N VAL A 60 -0.11 13.39 1.31
CA VAL A 60 -0.24 12.79 -0.01
C VAL A 60 0.84 13.32 -0.95
N VAL A 61 1.33 12.48 -1.83
CA VAL A 61 2.30 12.86 -2.86
C VAL A 61 1.57 12.99 -4.21
N ILE A 62 1.73 14.15 -4.86
CA ILE A 62 1.35 14.33 -6.25
C ILE A 62 2.59 14.14 -7.11
N PHE A 63 2.68 13.00 -7.79
CA PHE A 63 3.76 12.68 -8.69
C PHE A 63 3.45 13.23 -10.09
N ILE A 64 4.23 14.22 -10.53
CA ILE A 64 4.00 14.89 -11.81
C ILE A 64 4.98 14.35 -12.84
N CYS A 65 4.48 13.84 -13.96
CA CYS A 65 5.29 13.42 -15.10
C CYS A 65 4.78 14.05 -16.40
N ASP A 66 5.66 14.13 -17.40
CA ASP A 66 5.31 14.59 -18.73
C ASP A 66 4.44 13.55 -19.43
N ALA A 67 3.29 13.95 -19.93
CA ALA A 67 2.38 13.04 -20.61
C ALA A 67 2.96 12.49 -21.91
N GLN A 68 3.85 13.21 -22.59
CA GLN A 68 4.51 12.77 -23.82
C GLN A 68 5.52 11.64 -23.55
N GLU A 69 6.36 11.78 -22.51
CA GLU A 69 7.35 10.77 -22.11
C GLU A 69 6.71 9.60 -21.38
N GLY A 70 5.64 9.86 -20.64
CA GLY A 70 4.99 8.90 -19.78
C GLY A 70 5.77 8.63 -18.50
N ILE A 71 5.51 7.46 -17.90
CA ILE A 71 6.20 6.99 -16.70
C ILE A 71 7.39 6.16 -17.13
N VAL A 72 8.60 6.61 -16.81
CA VAL A 72 9.85 5.92 -17.12
C VAL A 72 10.36 5.11 -15.92
N ASP A 73 11.37 4.25 -16.13
CA ASP A 73 11.92 3.37 -15.07
C ASP A 73 12.43 4.13 -13.83
N GLN A 74 12.92 5.34 -14.01
CA GLN A 74 13.36 6.19 -12.91
C GLN A 74 12.17 6.64 -12.07
N ASP A 75 11.06 7.01 -12.71
CA ASP A 75 9.81 7.39 -12.05
C ASP A 75 9.26 6.22 -11.22
N LEU A 76 9.32 4.99 -11.75
CA LEU A 76 8.91 3.80 -11.02
C LEU A 76 9.71 3.58 -9.72
N LYS A 77 11.01 3.90 -9.73
CA LYS A 77 11.84 3.81 -8.52
C LYS A 77 11.40 4.82 -7.46
N ILE A 78 11.11 6.05 -7.88
CA ILE A 78 10.64 7.11 -6.97
C ILE A 78 9.25 6.75 -6.42
N ILE A 79 8.33 6.34 -7.29
CA ILE A 79 6.99 5.90 -6.90
C ILE A 79 7.07 4.75 -5.88
N ASN A 80 7.92 3.73 -6.15
CA ASN A 80 8.09 2.61 -5.23
C ASN A 80 8.58 3.07 -3.86
N MET A 81 9.51 4.00 -3.82
CA MET A 81 10.07 4.55 -2.59
C MET A 81 9.02 5.30 -1.76
N VAL A 82 8.18 6.14 -2.41
CA VAL A 82 7.04 6.79 -1.76
C VAL A 82 6.07 5.74 -1.18
N CYS A 83 5.84 4.65 -1.91
CA CYS A 83 5.01 3.53 -1.46
C CYS A 83 5.61 2.80 -0.25
N GLU A 84 6.94 2.60 -0.21
CA GLU A 84 7.63 1.98 0.93
C GLU A 84 7.51 2.85 2.19
N MET A 85 7.51 4.19 2.03
CA MET A 85 7.25 5.15 3.10
C MET A 85 5.77 5.14 3.55
N GLY A 86 4.90 4.45 2.82
CA GLY A 86 3.49 4.28 3.14
C GLY A 86 2.61 5.47 2.79
N LYS A 87 3.12 6.41 2.01
CA LYS A 87 2.37 7.61 1.63
C LYS A 87 1.44 7.35 0.46
N PRO A 88 0.21 7.89 0.49
CA PRO A 88 -0.66 7.90 -0.68
C PRO A 88 -0.04 8.67 -1.83
N ILE A 89 -0.30 8.24 -3.08
CA ILE A 89 0.28 8.85 -4.26
C ILE A 89 -0.75 9.03 -5.37
N VAL A 90 -0.80 10.21 -5.97
CA VAL A 90 -1.60 10.52 -7.17
C VAL A 90 -0.64 10.80 -8.31
N ILE A 91 -0.86 10.19 -9.46
CA ILE A 91 -0.04 10.43 -10.65
C ILE A 91 -0.73 11.49 -11.51
N ALA A 92 -0.05 12.60 -11.74
CA ALA A 92 -0.52 13.69 -12.59
C ALA A 92 0.27 13.71 -13.90
N LEU A 93 -0.39 13.38 -15.00
CA LEU A 93 0.17 13.47 -16.35
C LEU A 93 0.03 14.90 -16.85
N ASN A 94 1.12 15.65 -16.82
CA ASN A 94 1.13 17.05 -17.19
C ASN A 94 1.42 17.25 -18.69
N LYS A 95 1.17 18.45 -19.20
CA LYS A 95 1.31 18.86 -20.60
C LYS A 95 0.36 18.12 -21.55
N ILE A 96 -0.81 17.70 -21.06
CA ILE A 96 -1.81 17.01 -21.86
C ILE A 96 -2.33 17.83 -23.05
N ASP A 97 -2.15 19.15 -22.98
CA ASP A 97 -2.50 20.10 -24.04
C ASP A 97 -1.62 20.00 -25.28
N LEU A 98 -0.44 19.38 -25.16
CA LEU A 98 0.47 19.13 -26.28
C LEU A 98 0.15 17.83 -27.05
N LEU A 99 -0.73 16.96 -26.49
CA LEU A 99 -1.07 15.69 -27.09
C LEU A 99 -2.32 15.77 -27.98
N THR A 100 -2.23 15.16 -29.17
CA THR A 100 -3.39 14.88 -30.01
C THR A 100 -4.27 13.79 -29.38
N LYS A 101 -5.52 13.67 -29.84
CA LYS A 101 -6.45 12.65 -29.35
C LYS A 101 -5.88 11.22 -29.59
N LYS A 102 -5.27 10.99 -30.74
CA LYS A 102 -4.67 9.69 -31.10
C LYS A 102 -3.51 9.31 -30.18
N GLU A 103 -2.61 10.26 -29.88
CA GLU A 103 -1.49 10.04 -28.97
C GLU A 103 -1.97 9.76 -27.54
N LYS A 104 -3.05 10.38 -27.09
CA LYS A 104 -3.67 10.06 -25.80
C LYS A 104 -4.13 8.61 -25.75
N ASP A 105 -4.86 8.16 -26.76
CA ASP A 105 -5.36 6.78 -26.83
C ASP A 105 -4.21 5.76 -26.87
N GLU A 106 -3.16 6.02 -27.63
CA GLU A 106 -1.95 5.18 -27.70
C GLU A 106 -1.21 5.12 -26.35
N ILE A 107 -1.07 6.24 -25.65
CA ILE A 107 -0.48 6.31 -24.32
C ILE A 107 -1.27 5.45 -23.31
N TYR A 108 -2.59 5.47 -23.37
CA TYR A 108 -3.43 4.66 -22.50
C TYR A 108 -3.33 3.16 -22.79
N GLU A 109 -3.24 2.77 -24.05
CA GLU A 109 -3.10 1.36 -24.45
C GLU A 109 -1.70 0.81 -24.12
N THR A 110 -0.65 1.53 -24.47
CA THR A 110 0.74 1.12 -24.24
C THR A 110 1.05 1.05 -22.74
N LYS A 111 0.50 1.96 -21.94
CA LYS A 111 0.70 1.99 -20.47
C LYS A 111 -0.08 0.93 -19.72
N ARG A 112 -1.16 0.40 -20.27
CA ARG A 112 -1.85 -0.78 -19.73
C ARG A 112 -0.94 -2.01 -19.68
N ALA A 113 0.06 -2.06 -20.55
CA ALA A 113 1.01 -3.18 -20.65
C ALA A 113 2.27 -3.00 -19.78
N GLN A 114 2.64 -1.76 -19.39
CA GLN A 114 3.99 -1.47 -18.86
C GLN A 114 4.23 -1.78 -17.39
N SER A 115 3.25 -1.81 -16.52
CA SER A 115 3.45 -2.25 -15.12
C SER A 115 2.15 -2.45 -14.38
N ASN A 116 1.91 -3.69 -13.92
CA ASN A 116 0.84 -3.99 -12.97
C ASN A 116 0.95 -3.18 -11.66
N PHE A 117 2.16 -2.70 -11.33
CA PHE A 117 2.42 -1.90 -10.14
C PHE A 117 1.76 -0.51 -10.21
N VAL A 118 1.78 0.13 -11.38
CA VAL A 118 1.20 1.48 -11.56
C VAL A 118 -0.31 1.43 -11.83
N ALA A 119 -0.88 0.23 -12.04
CA ALA A 119 -2.31 0.05 -12.29
C ALA A 119 -3.17 0.45 -11.08
N ASP A 120 -2.64 0.30 -9.87
CA ASP A 120 -3.35 0.60 -8.61
C ASP A 120 -3.42 2.08 -8.26
N PHE A 121 -2.76 2.96 -9.05
CA PHE A 121 -2.74 4.40 -8.79
C PHE A 121 -3.70 5.16 -9.68
N ILE A 122 -4.35 6.17 -9.09
CA ILE A 122 -5.17 7.13 -9.83
C ILE A 122 -4.26 8.00 -10.68
N LYS A 123 -4.55 8.06 -11.98
CA LYS A 123 -3.85 8.87 -12.96
C LYS A 123 -4.77 9.99 -13.44
N LEU A 124 -4.29 11.21 -13.36
CA LEU A 124 -5.04 12.40 -13.74
C LEU A 124 -4.31 13.16 -14.83
N GLU A 125 -5.05 13.64 -15.80
CA GLU A 125 -4.56 14.51 -16.86
C GLU A 125 -4.62 15.96 -16.40
N ILE A 126 -3.50 16.69 -16.52
CA ILE A 126 -3.43 18.10 -16.19
C ILE A 126 -2.67 18.88 -17.27
N SER A 127 -2.89 20.18 -17.31
CA SER A 127 -2.04 21.13 -18.03
C SER A 127 -1.71 22.30 -17.11
N GLY A 128 -0.46 22.40 -16.70
CA GLY A 128 0.03 23.48 -15.86
C GLY A 128 -0.12 24.86 -16.52
N ILE A 129 0.07 24.94 -17.85
CA ILE A 129 -0.03 26.20 -18.60
C ILE A 129 -1.47 26.62 -18.79
N LYS A 130 -2.37 25.66 -19.11
CA LYS A 130 -3.80 25.97 -19.39
C LYS A 130 -4.68 25.90 -18.15
N GLY A 131 -4.16 25.53 -16.99
CA GLY A 131 -4.95 25.37 -15.76
C GLY A 131 -5.96 24.20 -15.80
N LEU A 132 -5.82 23.25 -16.76
CA LEU A 132 -6.76 22.16 -16.93
C LEU A 132 -6.51 21.04 -15.92
N GLY A 133 -7.59 20.42 -15.42
CA GLY A 133 -7.54 19.23 -14.59
C GLY A 133 -7.31 19.47 -13.10
N PHE A 134 -6.89 20.66 -12.67
CA PHE A 134 -6.52 20.96 -11.27
C PHE A 134 -7.68 20.81 -10.29
N LYS A 135 -8.88 21.28 -10.63
CA LYS A 135 -10.05 21.12 -9.76
C LYS A 135 -10.34 19.65 -9.46
N ARG A 136 -10.21 18.78 -10.47
CA ARG A 136 -10.34 17.33 -10.29
C ARG A 136 -9.19 16.73 -9.46
N LEU A 137 -7.97 17.21 -9.69
CA LEU A 137 -6.78 16.79 -8.94
C LEU A 137 -6.97 17.04 -7.45
N PHE A 138 -7.30 18.26 -7.04
CA PHE A 138 -7.49 18.61 -5.63
C PHE A 138 -8.65 17.86 -4.98
N ARG A 139 -9.78 17.72 -5.68
CA ARG A 139 -10.92 16.94 -5.16
C ARG A 139 -10.54 15.48 -4.90
N ILE A 140 -9.83 14.85 -5.83
CA ILE A 140 -9.39 13.45 -5.68
C ILE A 140 -8.32 13.34 -4.60
N THR A 141 -7.37 14.25 -4.53
CA THR A 141 -6.36 14.32 -3.48
C THR A 141 -7.00 14.39 -2.10
N ASN A 142 -8.03 15.23 -1.92
CA ASN A 142 -8.76 15.31 -0.66
C ASN A 142 -9.47 13.98 -0.31
N THR A 143 -10.14 13.36 -1.28
CA THR A 143 -10.79 12.05 -1.08
C THR A 143 -9.77 10.99 -0.65
N ILE A 144 -8.56 11.00 -1.19
CA ILE A 144 -7.48 10.08 -0.84
C ILE A 144 -7.00 10.34 0.59
N ILE A 145 -6.81 11.61 0.98
CA ILE A 145 -6.42 11.99 2.34
C ILE A 145 -7.46 11.47 3.34
N GLU A 146 -8.74 11.80 3.12
CA GLU A 146 -9.84 11.33 3.99
C GLU A 146 -9.88 9.81 4.10
N THR A 147 -9.70 9.11 2.97
CA THR A 147 -9.73 7.64 2.95
C THR A 147 -8.50 7.05 3.65
N SER A 148 -7.32 7.65 3.51
CA SER A 148 -6.08 7.19 4.14
C SER A 148 -6.12 7.31 5.66
N GLN A 149 -6.85 8.29 6.19
CA GLN A 149 -7.04 8.53 7.62
C GLN A 149 -8.18 7.71 8.24
N LYS A 150 -8.94 6.99 7.42
CA LYS A 150 -10.09 6.22 7.87
C LYS A 150 -9.68 5.02 8.73
N LYS A 151 -10.31 4.91 9.90
CA LYS A 151 -10.17 3.74 10.78
C LYS A 151 -11.29 2.75 10.50
N TYR A 152 -10.95 1.46 10.45
CA TYR A 152 -11.90 0.39 10.14
C TYR A 152 -12.25 -0.40 11.39
N ILE A 153 -13.56 -0.67 11.58
CA ILE A 153 -14.09 -1.42 12.71
C ILE A 153 -13.73 -2.90 12.55
N THR A 154 -13.26 -3.53 13.62
CA THR A 154 -12.81 -4.93 13.63
C THR A 154 -13.88 -5.91 13.16
N SER A 155 -15.15 -5.73 13.53
CA SER A 155 -16.25 -6.59 13.10
C SER A 155 -16.47 -6.55 11.58
N TYR A 156 -16.37 -5.37 10.96
CA TYR A 156 -16.46 -5.21 9.52
C TYR A 156 -15.31 -5.90 8.79
N LEU A 157 -14.07 -5.69 9.27
CA LEU A 157 -12.89 -6.34 8.70
C LEU A 157 -12.99 -7.88 8.78
N ASN A 158 -13.47 -8.42 9.91
CA ASN A 158 -13.63 -9.86 10.07
C ASN A 158 -14.73 -10.42 9.14
N LYS A 159 -15.79 -9.68 8.90
CA LYS A 159 -16.82 -10.05 7.91
C LYS A 159 -16.22 -10.14 6.50
N LEU A 160 -15.37 -9.18 6.12
CA LEU A 160 -14.65 -9.22 4.84
C LEU A 160 -13.69 -10.42 4.79
N LEU A 161 -12.92 -10.67 5.84
CA LEU A 161 -12.00 -11.79 5.90
C LEU A 161 -12.72 -13.13 5.71
N SER A 162 -13.88 -13.33 6.37
CA SER A 162 -14.71 -14.54 6.19
C SER A 162 -15.15 -14.68 4.74
N LYS A 163 -15.66 -13.61 4.11
CA LYS A 163 -16.03 -13.59 2.70
C LYS A 163 -14.87 -14.01 1.78
N PHE A 164 -13.66 -13.51 2.03
CA PHE A 164 -12.49 -13.85 1.24
C PHE A 164 -12.03 -15.30 1.43
N ILE A 165 -12.13 -15.84 2.65
CA ILE A 165 -11.85 -17.25 2.94
C ILE A 165 -12.84 -18.18 2.23
N GLU A 166 -14.11 -17.80 2.15
CA GLU A 166 -15.15 -18.54 1.42
C GLU A 166 -14.89 -18.53 -0.09
N GLN A 167 -14.46 -17.38 -0.66
CA GLN A 167 -14.15 -17.24 -2.08
C GLN A 167 -12.88 -18.00 -2.50
N SER A 168 -11.87 -18.01 -1.63
CA SER A 168 -10.60 -18.70 -1.87
C SER A 168 -10.08 -19.30 -0.57
N ALA A 169 -10.20 -20.60 -0.43
CA ALA A 169 -9.77 -21.31 0.76
C ALA A 169 -8.26 -21.14 1.01
N PRO A 170 -7.83 -20.89 2.26
CA PRO A 170 -6.42 -20.79 2.59
C PRO A 170 -5.65 -22.07 2.22
N PRO A 171 -4.47 -21.94 1.62
CA PRO A 171 -3.67 -23.09 1.19
C PRO A 171 -3.11 -23.88 2.40
N SER A 172 -2.77 -25.14 2.15
CA SER A 172 -2.01 -25.93 3.11
C SER A 172 -0.52 -25.58 3.01
N VAL A 173 0.12 -25.37 4.16
CA VAL A 173 1.53 -25.02 4.26
C VAL A 173 2.23 -26.03 5.17
N ALA A 174 3.27 -26.69 4.66
CA ALA A 174 4.00 -27.74 5.37
C ALA A 174 3.08 -28.82 5.98
N GLY A 175 2.08 -29.29 5.19
CA GLY A 175 1.13 -30.32 5.63
C GLY A 175 0.07 -29.85 6.63
N ARG A 176 0.03 -28.55 6.97
CA ARG A 176 -0.97 -27.98 7.86
C ARG A 176 -1.78 -26.91 7.14
N GLN A 177 -3.10 -26.98 7.25
CA GLN A 177 -3.97 -25.96 6.68
C GLN A 177 -3.74 -24.62 7.36
N LEU A 178 -3.54 -23.57 6.56
CA LEU A 178 -3.49 -22.20 7.05
C LEU A 178 -4.87 -21.80 7.57
N LYS A 179 -4.94 -21.32 8.81
CA LYS A 179 -6.17 -20.81 9.42
C LYS A 179 -6.01 -19.36 9.77
N LEU A 180 -6.75 -18.50 9.08
CA LEU A 180 -6.87 -17.08 9.42
C LEU A 180 -8.01 -16.95 10.43
N LYS A 181 -7.73 -16.36 11.60
CA LYS A 181 -8.67 -16.32 12.71
C LYS A 181 -9.40 -15.01 12.83
N GLN A 182 -8.66 -13.92 12.73
CA GLN A 182 -9.15 -12.59 13.00
C GLN A 182 -8.29 -11.56 12.27
N VAL A 183 -8.89 -10.44 11.89
CA VAL A 183 -8.20 -9.26 11.39
C VAL A 183 -8.63 -8.03 12.17
N HIS A 184 -7.70 -7.14 12.46
CA HIS A 184 -7.99 -5.83 13.05
C HIS A 184 -7.14 -4.74 12.41
N PHE A 185 -7.59 -3.52 12.58
CA PHE A 185 -6.90 -2.34 12.09
C PHE A 185 -5.65 -2.07 12.94
N GLY A 186 -4.50 -1.88 12.29
CA GLY A 186 -3.19 -1.73 12.93
C GLY A 186 -2.61 -0.32 12.84
N GLY A 187 -3.06 0.53 11.92
CA GLY A 187 -2.55 1.88 11.77
C GLY A 187 -2.84 2.52 10.42
N ILE A 188 -2.55 3.80 10.31
CA ILE A 188 -2.61 4.62 9.10
C ILE A 188 -1.20 4.87 8.55
N ASN A 189 -1.08 5.24 7.30
CA ASN A 189 0.15 5.66 6.61
C ASN A 189 1.36 4.72 6.80
N PRO A 190 1.32 3.51 6.22
CA PRO A 190 0.30 2.93 5.35
C PRO A 190 -0.89 2.37 6.12
N THR A 191 -2.06 2.27 5.48
CA THR A 191 -3.19 1.53 6.03
C THR A 191 -2.74 0.11 6.36
N THR A 192 -2.74 -0.23 7.64
CA THR A 192 -2.19 -1.50 8.11
C THR A 192 -3.28 -2.38 8.69
N LEU A 193 -3.38 -3.62 8.22
CA LEU A 193 -4.27 -4.64 8.77
C LEU A 193 -3.42 -5.77 9.37
N ILE A 194 -3.75 -6.16 10.59
CA ILE A 194 -3.07 -7.24 11.30
C ILE A 194 -3.97 -8.46 11.29
N ILE A 195 -3.53 -9.53 10.63
CA ILE A 195 -4.25 -10.79 10.49
C ILE A 195 -3.64 -11.83 11.41
N HIS A 196 -4.42 -12.32 12.36
CA HIS A 196 -4.03 -13.41 13.25
C HIS A 196 -4.25 -14.75 12.57
N SER A 197 -3.22 -15.58 12.56
CA SER A 197 -3.24 -16.90 11.93
C SER A 197 -2.52 -17.94 12.79
N ASN A 198 -2.67 -19.21 12.43
CA ASN A 198 -1.90 -20.29 13.05
C ASN A 198 -0.44 -20.35 12.57
N GLN A 199 -0.11 -19.62 11.50
CA GLN A 199 1.24 -19.52 10.90
C GLN A 199 1.47 -18.08 10.44
N ASP A 200 2.66 -17.52 10.69
CA ASP A 200 3.02 -16.15 10.32
C ASP A 200 4.00 -16.07 9.14
N LYS A 201 5.05 -16.91 9.16
CA LYS A 201 6.19 -16.80 8.24
C LYS A 201 6.05 -17.56 6.91
N LYS A 202 5.12 -18.52 6.83
CA LYS A 202 5.01 -19.46 5.70
C LYS A 202 3.78 -19.25 4.82
N ILE A 203 3.15 -18.08 4.88
CA ILE A 203 1.98 -17.80 4.05
C ILE A 203 2.44 -17.57 2.61
N PRO A 204 1.94 -18.35 1.63
CA PRO A 204 2.32 -18.21 0.24
C PRO A 204 2.08 -16.80 -0.30
N GLN A 205 3.02 -16.28 -1.07
CA GLN A 205 2.96 -14.92 -1.58
C GLN A 205 1.73 -14.67 -2.45
N ASN A 206 1.32 -15.66 -3.25
CA ASN A 206 0.11 -15.56 -4.06
C ASN A 206 -1.15 -15.36 -3.21
N TYR A 207 -1.25 -16.04 -2.08
CA TYR A 207 -2.39 -15.89 -1.17
C TYR A 207 -2.36 -14.57 -0.41
N ARG A 208 -1.15 -14.08 -0.05
CA ARG A 208 -0.98 -12.72 0.50
C ARG A 208 -1.48 -11.66 -0.48
N LYS A 209 -1.05 -11.77 -1.75
CA LYS A 209 -1.46 -10.85 -2.82
C LYS A 209 -2.96 -10.91 -3.10
N TYR A 210 -3.55 -12.10 -3.06
CA TYR A 210 -5.00 -12.27 -3.16
C TYR A 210 -5.74 -11.50 -2.05
N LEU A 211 -5.35 -11.69 -0.79
CA LEU A 211 -5.96 -10.98 0.35
C LEU A 211 -5.74 -9.47 0.25
N GLU A 212 -4.54 -9.04 -0.13
CA GLU A 212 -4.23 -7.62 -0.31
C GLU A 212 -5.13 -6.99 -1.36
N ASN A 213 -5.25 -7.59 -2.53
CA ASN A 213 -6.10 -7.10 -3.61
C ASN A 213 -7.59 -7.10 -3.20
N SER A 214 -8.03 -8.13 -2.48
CA SER A 214 -9.42 -8.23 -1.99
C SER A 214 -9.75 -7.14 -0.97
N PHE A 215 -8.86 -6.90 0.02
CA PHE A 215 -9.04 -5.81 0.98
C PHE A 215 -8.94 -4.45 0.29
N ARG A 216 -7.98 -4.25 -0.61
CA ARG A 216 -7.80 -3.00 -1.36
C ARG A 216 -9.08 -2.64 -2.12
N SER A 217 -9.68 -3.58 -2.84
CA SER A 217 -10.92 -3.40 -3.60
C SER A 217 -12.11 -3.07 -2.69
N GLU A 218 -12.35 -3.87 -1.66
CA GLU A 218 -13.52 -3.68 -0.77
C GLU A 218 -13.43 -2.41 0.10
N LEU A 219 -12.21 -2.03 0.51
CA LEU A 219 -11.97 -0.82 1.28
C LEU A 219 -11.78 0.43 0.41
N LYS A 220 -11.77 0.27 -0.93
CA LYS A 220 -11.56 1.33 -1.93
C LYS A 220 -10.26 2.11 -1.70
N LEU A 221 -9.16 1.37 -1.50
CA LEU A 221 -7.84 1.93 -1.24
C LEU A 221 -7.06 2.19 -2.54
N GLU A 222 -7.69 2.89 -3.50
CA GLU A 222 -6.99 3.35 -4.70
C GLU A 222 -5.95 4.41 -4.32
N SER A 223 -4.74 4.30 -4.85
CA SER A 223 -3.62 5.23 -4.55
C SER A 223 -3.16 5.24 -3.09
N ILE A 224 -3.67 4.37 -2.24
CA ILE A 224 -3.31 4.26 -0.82
C ILE A 224 -2.58 2.95 -0.58
N GLN A 225 -1.48 3.01 0.19
CA GLN A 225 -0.71 1.83 0.50
C GLN A 225 -1.40 0.97 1.56
N LEU A 226 -1.55 -0.31 1.26
CA LEU A 226 -2.08 -1.31 2.19
C LEU A 226 -0.96 -2.26 2.62
N ARG A 227 -0.80 -2.43 3.93
CA ARG A 227 0.16 -3.37 4.51
C ARG A 227 -0.58 -4.47 5.28
N LEU A 228 -0.41 -5.72 4.88
CA LEU A 228 -0.91 -6.87 5.62
C LEU A 228 0.19 -7.45 6.50
N ILE A 229 0.00 -7.44 7.81
CA ILE A 229 0.89 -8.04 8.79
C ILE A 229 0.24 -9.32 9.31
N PHE A 230 0.92 -10.45 9.14
CA PHE A 230 0.45 -11.71 9.69
C PHE A 230 1.16 -11.99 11.01
N ARG A 231 0.37 -12.24 12.05
CA ARG A 231 0.87 -12.61 13.38
C ARG A 231 0.39 -14.00 13.75
N LYS A 232 1.29 -14.82 14.26
CA LYS A 232 0.91 -16.09 14.88
C LYS A 232 0.11 -15.79 16.15
N SER A 233 -1.09 -16.38 16.26
CA SER A 233 -1.85 -16.30 17.52
C SER A 233 -1.07 -17.06 18.59
N GLU A 234 -0.72 -16.40 19.67
CA GLU A 234 -0.21 -17.09 20.86
C GLU A 234 -1.26 -18.09 21.35
N ASN A 235 -0.82 -19.29 21.60
CA ASN A 235 -1.67 -20.28 22.25
C ASN A 235 -1.56 -20.10 23.76
N PRO A 236 -2.58 -19.56 24.45
CA PRO A 236 -2.50 -19.33 25.90
C PRO A 236 -2.29 -20.64 26.71
N PHE A 237 -2.38 -21.78 26.02
CA PHE A 237 -2.13 -23.11 26.57
C PHE A 237 -0.82 -23.75 26.06
N GLU A 238 0.02 -23.01 25.32
CA GLU A 238 1.31 -23.50 24.85
C GLU A 238 2.20 -23.76 26.07
N GLY A 239 2.66 -25.02 26.22
CA GLY A 239 3.45 -25.44 27.39
C GLY A 239 2.63 -25.89 28.61
N LYS A 240 1.31 -25.70 28.64
CA LYS A 240 0.48 -26.29 29.71
C LYS A 240 0.23 -27.76 29.43
N VAL A 241 0.85 -28.61 30.20
CA VAL A 241 0.56 -30.05 30.21
C VAL A 241 -0.85 -30.20 30.77
N ASN A 242 -1.75 -30.73 29.96
CA ASN A 242 -3.13 -31.01 30.42
C ASN A 242 -3.07 -32.15 31.47
N LYS A 243 -3.13 -31.78 32.74
CA LYS A 243 -3.17 -32.80 33.83
C LYS A 243 -4.47 -33.58 33.67
N LEU A 244 -4.33 -34.84 33.35
CA LEU A 244 -5.49 -35.75 33.26
C LEU A 244 -6.17 -35.79 34.62
N SER A 245 -7.48 -35.68 34.65
CA SER A 245 -8.25 -35.92 35.88
C SER A 245 -8.12 -37.38 36.31
N ASP A 246 -8.26 -37.66 37.59
CA ASP A 246 -8.17 -39.03 38.15
C ASP A 246 -9.05 -40.02 37.41
N ARG A 247 -10.23 -39.58 36.95
CA ARG A 247 -11.15 -40.38 36.14
C ARG A 247 -10.56 -40.74 34.77
N GLN A 248 -9.87 -39.82 34.13
CA GLN A 248 -9.19 -40.02 32.83
C GLN A 248 -7.97 -40.91 32.97
N VAL A 249 -7.20 -40.74 34.05
CA VAL A 249 -6.07 -41.63 34.39
C VAL A 249 -6.56 -43.07 34.59
N LYS A 250 -7.61 -43.25 35.40
CA LYS A 250 -8.20 -44.59 35.60
C LYS A 250 -8.72 -45.23 34.33
N LYS A 251 -9.36 -44.43 33.45
CA LYS A 251 -9.84 -44.91 32.14
C LYS A 251 -8.68 -45.34 31.24
N ARG A 252 -7.60 -44.56 31.18
CA ARG A 252 -6.39 -44.85 30.41
C ARG A 252 -5.71 -46.12 30.92
N LEU A 253 -5.58 -46.30 32.23
CA LEU A 253 -5.01 -47.50 32.84
C LEU A 253 -5.84 -48.78 32.51
N ARG A 254 -7.17 -48.70 32.55
CA ARG A 254 -8.07 -49.80 32.13
C ARG A 254 -7.87 -50.17 30.66
N MET A 255 -7.77 -49.20 29.80
CA MET A 255 -7.55 -49.37 28.35
C MET A 255 -6.21 -50.02 28.05
N VAL A 256 -5.14 -49.58 28.71
CA VAL A 256 -3.79 -50.18 28.59
C VAL A 256 -3.77 -51.63 29.09
N LYS A 257 -4.45 -51.92 30.22
CA LYS A 257 -4.59 -53.30 30.72
C LYS A 257 -5.34 -54.19 29.73
N HIS A 258 -6.40 -53.68 29.11
CA HIS A 258 -7.19 -54.44 28.12
C HIS A 258 -6.34 -54.77 26.88
N ILE A 259 -5.61 -53.80 26.35
CA ILE A 259 -4.71 -53.98 25.19
C ILE A 259 -3.56 -54.96 25.49
N LYS A 260 -3.02 -54.95 26.71
CA LYS A 260 -2.00 -55.93 27.13
C LYS A 260 -2.57 -57.34 27.28
N LYS A 261 -3.84 -57.49 27.63
CA LYS A 261 -4.50 -58.76 27.77
C LYS A 261 -4.92 -59.38 26.41
N SER A 262 -5.22 -58.57 25.42
CA SER A 262 -5.56 -59.01 24.07
C SER A 262 -4.35 -59.31 23.17
N LYS A 263 -3.12 -59.03 23.65
CA LYS A 263 -1.85 -59.35 22.97
C LYS A 263 -1.11 -60.58 23.56
N LYS A 264 -1.69 -61.22 24.55
CA LYS A 264 -1.33 -62.55 25.03
C LYS A 264 -2.34 -63.60 24.55
#